data_960fb7fa48fe94ae9038446c16bc69c5
#
_entry.id   960fb7fa48fe94ae9038446c16bc69c5
#
_cell.length_a   1.000
_cell.length_b   1.000
_cell.length_c   1.000
_cell.angle_alpha   90.00
_cell.angle_beta   90.00
_cell.angle_gamma   90.00
#
_symmetry.space_group_name_H-M   'P 1'
#
loop_
_entity.id
_entity.type
_entity.pdbx_description
1 polymer ?
#
loop_
_entity_poly.entity_id
_entity_poly.type
_entity_poly.pdbx_seq_one_letter_code
_entity_poly.pdbx_strand_id
1 'polypeptide(L)'
;MRAPIILSSQEAATNTDILQGTRLQTVPAGGFLTFELQASDNDATNNYAVSVQMPGGDTPMNGTRIPCGNSTGLAGVIDERTNLTASFPIQQGGHAVFSCTETGTAELTWRVTYAPA
;
A
#
# COMPACT_ATOMS: atom_id res chain seq x y z
N MET A 1 20.02 -5.14 15.90
CA MET A 1 18.58 -5.23 15.58
C MET A 1 18.15 -3.99 14.82
N ARG A 2 17.41 -4.17 13.73
CA ARG A 2 16.87 -3.06 12.97
C ARG A 2 15.46 -2.74 13.44
N ALA A 3 15.12 -1.47 13.48
CA ALA A 3 13.78 -1.04 13.83
C ALA A 3 12.84 -1.18 12.63
N PRO A 4 11.55 -1.41 12.83
CA PRO A 4 10.58 -1.33 11.76
C PRO A 4 10.48 0.10 11.21
N ILE A 5 10.10 0.20 9.94
CA ILE A 5 9.85 1.48 9.26
C ILE A 5 8.38 1.50 8.88
N ILE A 6 7.67 2.55 9.30
CA ILE A 6 6.25 2.71 9.03
C ILE A 6 6.04 3.98 8.23
N LEU A 7 5.40 3.84 7.07
CA LEU A 7 4.98 4.96 6.24
C LEU A 7 3.47 4.93 6.10
N SER A 8 2.82 6.07 6.15
CA SER A 8 1.39 6.18 5.89
C SER A 8 1.09 7.49 5.18
N SER A 9 0.12 7.45 4.29
CA SER A 9 -0.33 8.63 3.56
C SER A 9 -1.66 8.34 2.86
N GLN A 10 -2.06 9.29 2.02
CA GLN A 10 -3.30 9.23 1.27
C GLN A 10 -3.01 9.60 -0.19
N GLU A 11 -3.63 8.88 -1.12
CA GLU A 11 -3.55 9.16 -2.55
C GLU A 11 -4.93 9.59 -3.04
N ALA A 12 -4.97 10.67 -3.79
CA ALA A 12 -6.20 11.18 -4.42
C ALA A 12 -6.16 11.07 -5.94
N ALA A 13 -5.16 10.39 -6.50
CA ALA A 13 -4.98 10.21 -7.93
C ALA A 13 -4.19 8.92 -8.20
N THR A 14 -4.18 8.48 -9.46
CA THR A 14 -3.34 7.37 -9.88
C THR A 14 -1.88 7.66 -9.62
N ASN A 15 -1.18 6.70 -9.03
CA ASN A 15 0.25 6.78 -8.76
C ASN A 15 0.91 5.46 -9.17
N THR A 16 1.95 5.54 -9.98
CA THR A 16 2.60 4.36 -10.57
C THR A 16 3.68 3.77 -9.68
N ASP A 17 4.16 4.50 -8.67
CA ASP A 17 5.16 3.98 -7.73
C ASP A 17 5.15 4.84 -6.45
N ILE A 18 4.32 4.43 -5.49
CA ILE A 18 4.09 5.20 -4.26
C ILE A 18 5.32 5.24 -3.37
N LEU A 19 6.12 4.17 -3.36
CA LEU A 19 7.31 4.10 -2.50
C LEU A 19 8.54 4.78 -3.09
N GLN A 20 8.47 5.24 -4.34
CA GLN A 20 9.56 5.97 -4.98
C GLN A 20 9.86 7.26 -4.20
N GLY A 21 11.12 7.46 -3.86
CA GLY A 21 11.56 8.63 -3.12
C GLY A 21 11.29 8.57 -1.61
N THR A 22 10.72 7.46 -1.11
CA THR A 22 10.50 7.28 0.33
C THR A 22 11.63 6.48 0.96
N ARG A 23 11.59 6.36 2.30
CA ARG A 23 12.55 5.53 3.04
C ARG A 23 12.40 4.04 2.76
N LEU A 24 11.30 3.62 2.12
CA LEU A 24 11.06 2.24 1.71
C LEU A 24 11.20 2.05 0.20
N GLN A 25 11.83 2.98 -0.48
CA GLN A 25 12.20 2.77 -1.89
C GLN A 25 13.05 1.50 -2.03
N THR A 26 13.99 1.28 -1.09
CA THR A 26 14.68 0.00 -0.94
C THR A 26 14.70 -0.38 0.54
N VAL A 27 14.67 -1.68 0.83
CA VAL A 27 14.70 -2.13 2.23
C VAL A 27 16.14 -2.38 2.69
N PRO A 28 16.45 -2.04 3.97
CA PRO A 28 17.84 -2.12 4.46
C PRO A 28 18.31 -3.54 4.75
N ALA A 29 17.41 -4.49 4.93
CA ALA A 29 17.72 -5.90 5.19
C ALA A 29 16.53 -6.75 4.79
N GLY A 30 16.71 -8.06 4.72
CA GLY A 30 15.60 -8.99 4.48
C GLY A 30 14.54 -8.89 5.56
N GLY A 31 13.29 -9.04 5.20
CA GLY A 31 12.17 -8.93 6.10
C GLY A 31 10.84 -9.02 5.38
N PHE A 32 9.85 -8.30 5.88
CA PHE A 32 8.49 -8.31 5.34
C PHE A 32 7.98 -6.90 5.15
N LEU A 33 7.26 -6.70 4.04
CA LEU A 33 6.43 -5.50 3.84
C LEU A 33 4.99 -5.87 4.07
N THR A 34 4.31 -5.12 4.92
CA THR A 34 2.89 -5.27 5.17
C THR A 34 2.17 -4.03 4.65
N PHE A 35 1.20 -4.26 3.76
CA PHE A 35 0.38 -3.21 3.17
C PHE A 35 -0.99 -3.24 3.82
N GLU A 36 -1.41 -2.11 4.36
CA GLU A 36 -2.75 -1.93 4.91
C GLU A 36 -3.43 -0.85 4.08
N LEU A 37 -4.54 -1.19 3.43
CA LEU A 37 -5.13 -0.40 2.37
C LEU A 37 -6.63 -0.25 2.59
N GLN A 38 -7.12 0.97 2.39
CA GLN A 38 -8.53 1.29 2.54
C GLN A 38 -8.89 2.39 1.55
N ALA A 39 -10.05 2.25 0.91
CA ALA A 39 -10.54 3.26 -0.02
C ALA A 39 -11.72 4.00 0.59
N SER A 40 -11.93 5.25 0.20
CA SER A 40 -13.09 6.04 0.65
C SER A 40 -14.38 5.56 0.01
N ASP A 41 -14.29 4.94 -1.17
CA ASP A 41 -15.43 4.42 -1.92
C ASP A 41 -15.02 3.14 -2.64
N ASN A 42 -15.98 2.25 -2.88
CA ASN A 42 -15.77 1.02 -3.63
C ASN A 42 -17.03 0.65 -4.41
N ASP A 43 -17.39 1.46 -5.37
CA ASP A 43 -18.50 1.19 -6.28
C ASP A 43 -18.00 1.28 -7.73
N ALA A 44 -18.91 1.12 -8.69
CA ALA A 44 -18.55 1.09 -10.11
C ALA A 44 -17.98 2.40 -10.64
N THR A 45 -18.28 3.53 -9.99
CA THR A 45 -17.88 4.87 -10.45
C THR A 45 -16.78 5.51 -9.60
N ASN A 46 -16.59 5.04 -8.38
CA ASN A 46 -15.56 5.54 -7.48
C ASN A 46 -14.90 4.36 -6.77
N ASN A 47 -13.63 4.12 -7.08
CA ASN A 47 -12.90 3.00 -6.48
C ASN A 47 -11.39 3.17 -6.67
N TYR A 48 -10.64 2.33 -5.98
CA TYR A 48 -9.20 2.18 -6.16
C TYR A 48 -8.85 0.73 -6.43
N ALA A 49 -7.92 0.52 -7.34
CA ALA A 49 -7.27 -0.76 -7.56
C ALA A 49 -5.78 -0.60 -7.27
N VAL A 50 -5.19 -1.57 -6.58
CA VAL A 50 -3.80 -1.54 -6.16
C VAL A 50 -3.05 -2.72 -6.75
N SER A 51 -1.83 -2.46 -7.18
CA SER A 51 -0.89 -3.50 -7.62
C SER A 51 0.39 -3.40 -6.81
N VAL A 52 0.94 -4.56 -6.45
CA VAL A 52 2.24 -4.67 -5.80
C VAL A 52 3.09 -5.65 -6.61
N GLN A 53 4.19 -5.14 -7.18
CA GLN A 53 5.16 -5.97 -7.87
C GLN A 53 6.41 -6.11 -7.00
N MET A 54 6.77 -7.33 -6.65
CA MET A 54 7.94 -7.60 -5.83
C MET A 54 9.21 -7.63 -6.67
N PRO A 55 10.38 -7.44 -6.05
CA PRO A 55 11.66 -7.65 -6.75
C PRO A 55 11.68 -9.04 -7.39
N GLY A 56 12.11 -9.11 -8.62
CA GLY A 56 12.09 -10.37 -9.39
C GLY A 56 10.87 -10.52 -10.30
N GLY A 57 9.89 -9.60 -10.20
CA GLY A 57 8.77 -9.51 -11.13
C GLY A 57 7.48 -10.18 -10.69
N ASP A 58 7.47 -10.86 -9.53
CA ASP A 58 6.25 -11.43 -8.99
C ASP A 58 5.27 -10.33 -8.62
N THR A 59 4.00 -10.52 -8.97
CA THR A 59 2.96 -9.51 -8.72
C THR A 59 1.83 -10.11 -7.87
N PRO A 60 2.05 -10.22 -6.53
CA PRO A 60 1.06 -10.83 -5.64
C PRO A 60 -0.25 -10.06 -5.54
N MET A 61 -0.23 -8.75 -5.83
CA MET A 61 -1.44 -7.96 -5.99
C MET A 61 -1.43 -7.33 -7.38
N ASN A 62 -2.46 -7.58 -8.17
CA ASN A 62 -2.53 -7.10 -9.54
C ASN A 62 -3.94 -6.56 -9.83
N GLY A 63 -4.08 -5.25 -9.77
CA GLY A 63 -5.35 -4.59 -9.98
C GLY A 63 -6.39 -4.98 -8.92
N THR A 64 -5.95 -5.25 -7.70
CA THR A 64 -6.82 -5.66 -6.62
C THR A 64 -7.66 -4.48 -6.15
N ARG A 65 -8.97 -4.64 -6.17
CA ARG A 65 -9.89 -3.60 -5.75
C ARG A 65 -9.91 -3.47 -4.22
N ILE A 66 -9.79 -2.24 -3.73
CA ILE A 66 -9.63 -1.99 -2.31
C ILE A 66 -10.99 -1.77 -1.65
N PRO A 67 -11.28 -2.44 -0.51
CA PRO A 67 -12.55 -2.27 0.17
C PRO A 67 -12.72 -0.84 0.70
N CYS A 68 -13.97 -0.40 0.76
CA CYS A 68 -14.33 0.86 1.38
C CYS A 68 -14.17 0.74 2.89
N GLY A 69 -13.33 1.57 3.47
CA GLY A 69 -13.22 1.69 4.90
C GLY A 69 -14.37 2.52 5.46
N ASN A 70 -14.62 2.39 6.76
CA ASN A 70 -15.54 3.27 7.44
C ASN A 70 -14.86 4.63 7.57
N SER A 71 -15.12 5.51 6.64
CA SER A 71 -14.47 6.80 6.56
C SER A 71 -14.70 7.61 7.83
N THR A 72 -13.68 7.74 8.65
CA THR A 72 -13.70 8.65 9.79
C THR A 72 -13.38 10.08 9.36
N GLY A 73 -13.06 10.27 8.08
CA GLY A 73 -12.60 11.54 7.55
C GLY A 73 -11.19 11.92 7.97
N LEU A 74 -10.46 11.01 8.62
CA LEU A 74 -9.09 11.27 9.07
C LEU A 74 -8.11 10.70 8.05
N ALA A 75 -7.46 11.59 7.30
CA ALA A 75 -6.43 11.21 6.33
C ALA A 75 -5.30 10.45 7.01
N GLY A 76 -4.85 9.36 6.39
CA GLY A 76 -3.74 8.55 6.90
C GLY A 76 -4.09 7.63 8.06
N VAL A 77 -5.35 7.53 8.44
CA VAL A 77 -5.80 6.63 9.51
C VAL A 77 -6.49 5.42 8.91
N ILE A 78 -5.98 4.23 9.19
CA ILE A 78 -6.52 2.96 8.71
C ILE A 78 -7.60 2.46 9.68
N ASP A 79 -8.77 2.12 9.14
CA ASP A 79 -9.80 1.43 9.91
C ASP A 79 -9.43 -0.05 10.00
N GLU A 80 -9.10 -0.50 11.19
CA GLU A 80 -8.63 -1.86 11.46
C GLU A 80 -9.70 -2.93 11.15
N ARG A 81 -10.97 -2.55 11.02
CA ARG A 81 -12.06 -3.50 10.82
C ARG A 81 -12.39 -3.76 9.36
N THR A 82 -12.02 -2.83 8.48
CA THR A 82 -12.47 -2.90 7.07
C THR A 82 -11.35 -2.68 6.06
N ASN A 83 -10.09 -2.74 6.48
CA ASN A 83 -8.97 -2.59 5.57
C ASN A 83 -8.62 -3.91 4.88
N LEU A 84 -7.90 -3.82 3.78
CA LEU A 84 -7.23 -4.97 3.16
C LEU A 84 -5.79 -4.98 3.68
N THR A 85 -5.37 -6.11 4.27
CA THR A 85 -4.02 -6.28 4.79
C THR A 85 -3.33 -7.43 4.08
N ALA A 86 -2.14 -7.19 3.56
CA ALA A 86 -1.34 -8.21 2.89
C ALA A 86 0.13 -8.02 3.23
N SER A 87 0.85 -9.13 3.44
CA SER A 87 2.25 -9.13 3.87
C SER A 87 3.09 -9.98 2.94
N PHE A 88 4.24 -9.48 2.52
CA PHE A 88 5.11 -10.15 1.56
C PHE A 88 6.56 -10.11 2.01
N PRO A 89 7.32 -11.22 1.87
CA PRO A 89 8.75 -11.22 2.15
C PRO A 89 9.49 -10.39 1.11
N ILE A 90 10.56 -9.71 1.54
CA ILE A 90 11.40 -8.91 0.66
C ILE A 90 12.85 -9.05 1.08
N GLN A 91 13.75 -9.12 0.09
CA GLN A 91 15.19 -9.24 0.32
C GLN A 91 15.85 -7.88 0.46
N GLN A 92 17.02 -7.85 1.08
CA GLN A 92 17.82 -6.64 1.24
C GLN A 92 18.04 -5.94 -0.11
N GLY A 93 17.85 -4.64 -0.11
CA GLY A 93 18.03 -3.81 -1.31
C GLY A 93 16.87 -3.89 -2.30
N GLY A 94 15.86 -4.71 -2.00
CA GLY A 94 14.71 -4.86 -2.90
C GLY A 94 13.86 -3.61 -2.97
N HIS A 95 13.30 -3.36 -4.15
CA HIS A 95 12.32 -2.31 -4.39
C HIS A 95 11.00 -2.95 -4.79
N ALA A 96 9.97 -2.75 -3.98
CA ALA A 96 8.62 -3.16 -4.32
C ALA A 96 7.91 -2.01 -5.02
N VAL A 97 7.33 -2.27 -6.18
CA VAL A 97 6.55 -1.26 -6.90
C VAL A 97 5.11 -1.32 -6.40
N PHE A 98 4.74 -0.35 -5.60
CA PHE A 98 3.40 -0.21 -5.04
C PHE A 98 2.69 0.89 -5.85
N SER A 99 1.69 0.51 -6.62
CA SER A 99 0.97 1.42 -7.52
C SER A 99 -0.52 1.37 -7.27
N CYS A 100 -1.21 2.44 -7.59
CA CYS A 100 -2.67 2.50 -7.49
C CYS A 100 -3.28 3.18 -8.72
N THR A 101 -4.49 2.76 -9.04
CA THR A 101 -5.30 3.36 -10.10
C THR A 101 -6.61 3.84 -9.53
N GLU A 102 -6.84 5.14 -9.64
CA GLU A 102 -8.09 5.76 -9.21
C GLU A 102 -9.14 5.67 -10.31
N THR A 103 -10.39 5.44 -9.89
CA THR A 103 -11.57 5.65 -10.74
C THR A 103 -12.50 6.60 -10.00
N GLY A 104 -12.91 7.68 -10.64
CA GLY A 104 -13.78 8.68 -10.04
C GLY A 104 -13.04 9.59 -9.06
N THR A 105 -13.63 9.81 -7.90
CA THR A 105 -13.12 10.74 -6.88
C THR A 105 -12.77 10.05 -5.56
N ALA A 106 -12.61 8.74 -5.56
CA ALA A 106 -12.21 8.01 -4.35
C ALA A 106 -10.82 8.44 -3.89
N GLU A 107 -10.54 8.23 -2.62
CA GLU A 107 -9.23 8.44 -2.02
C GLU A 107 -8.74 7.12 -1.44
N LEU A 108 -7.45 6.86 -1.57
CA LEU A 108 -6.79 5.68 -1.01
C LEU A 108 -6.01 6.09 0.23
N THR A 109 -6.31 5.47 1.36
CA THR A 109 -5.50 5.59 2.58
C THR A 109 -4.66 4.33 2.71
N TRP A 110 -3.36 4.49 2.92
CA TRP A 110 -2.45 3.35 2.98
C TRP A 110 -1.44 3.50 4.11
N ARG A 111 -1.04 2.35 4.63
CA ARG A 111 0.08 2.23 5.56
C ARG A 111 0.94 1.05 5.11
N VAL A 112 2.24 1.30 4.96
CA VAL A 112 3.22 0.26 4.63
C VAL A 112 4.20 0.15 5.79
N THR A 113 4.33 -1.06 6.32
CA THR A 113 5.24 -1.36 7.42
C THR A 113 6.31 -2.33 6.94
N TYR A 114 7.57 -1.94 7.10
CA TYR A 114 8.70 -2.85 6.94
C TYR A 114 9.06 -3.40 8.31
N ALA A 115 9.09 -4.71 8.44
CA ALA A 115 9.56 -5.40 9.65
C ALA A 115 10.76 -6.28 9.27
N PRO A 116 11.92 -6.11 9.92
CA PRO A 116 13.06 -6.98 9.68
C PRO A 116 12.78 -8.40 10.15
N ALA A 117 13.36 -9.35 9.43
CA ALA A 117 13.22 -10.76 9.78
C ALA A 117 14.01 -11.09 11.07
#